data_09ce61ddcbe5981da80290dd49d8235c
#
_entry.id   09ce61ddcbe5981da80290dd49d8235c
#
_cell.length_a   1.000
_cell.length_b   1.000
_cell.length_c   1.000
_cell.angle_alpha   90.00
_cell.angle_beta   90.00
_cell.angle_gamma   90.00
#
_symmetry.space_group_name_H-M   'P 1'
#
loop_
_entity.id
_entity.type
_entity.pdbx_description
1 polymer ?
#
loop_
_entity_poly.entity_id
_entity_poly.type
_entity_poly.pdbx_seq_one_letter_code
_entity_poly.pdbx_strand_id
1 'polypeptide(L)'
;LTKSLGKELANKNIAVNAVTPAGAKTRILNQMSKEHVKRMLSKVPRARFLKLNELSSMVCWLSSEENSFSTAAVFDISGGRSTY
;
A
#
# COMPACT_ATOMS: atom_id res chain seq x y z
N LEU A 1 -15.70 -0.05 2.69
CA LEU A 1 -15.92 -1.50 2.53
C LEU A 1 -15.00 -2.33 3.41
N THR A 2 -13.71 -2.01 3.44
CA THR A 2 -12.74 -2.76 4.25
C THR A 2 -13.10 -2.77 5.73
N LYS A 3 -13.43 -1.62 6.29
CA LYS A 3 -13.73 -1.52 7.71
C LYS A 3 -15.04 -2.21 8.09
N SER A 4 -16.07 -2.06 7.27
CA SER A 4 -17.36 -2.72 7.51
C SER A 4 -17.23 -4.23 7.42
N LEU A 5 -16.58 -4.71 6.37
CA LEU A 5 -16.39 -6.14 6.13
C LEU A 5 -15.46 -6.76 7.17
N GLY A 6 -14.41 -6.03 7.55
CA GLY A 6 -13.47 -6.50 8.57
C GLY A 6 -14.13 -6.66 9.93
N LYS A 7 -15.00 -5.74 10.31
CA LYS A 7 -15.74 -5.84 11.56
C LYS A 7 -16.75 -6.98 11.54
N GLU A 8 -17.42 -7.17 10.41
CA GLU A 8 -18.41 -8.23 10.26
C GLU A 8 -17.80 -9.62 10.38
N LEU A 9 -16.60 -9.80 9.82
CA LEU A 9 -15.94 -11.11 9.75
C LEU A 9 -14.91 -11.34 10.84
N ALA A 10 -14.69 -10.38 11.73
CA ALA A 10 -13.62 -10.45 12.74
C ALA A 10 -13.73 -11.67 13.65
N ASN A 11 -14.95 -12.04 14.04
CA ASN A 11 -15.16 -13.17 14.94
C ASN A 11 -15.19 -14.53 14.22
N LYS A 12 -14.96 -14.53 12.91
CA LYS A 12 -14.94 -15.75 12.09
C LYS A 12 -13.54 -16.16 11.66
N ASN A 13 -12.52 -15.60 12.31
CA ASN A 13 -11.11 -15.83 12.00
C ASN A 13 -10.78 -15.44 10.55
N ILE A 14 -11.39 -14.36 10.08
CA ILE A 14 -11.13 -13.79 8.76
C ILE A 14 -10.65 -12.36 8.94
N ALA A 15 -9.48 -12.03 8.40
CA ALA A 15 -8.95 -10.68 8.37
C ALA A 15 -9.24 -10.02 7.02
N VAL A 16 -9.71 -8.79 7.06
CA VAL A 16 -9.94 -7.99 5.85
C VAL A 16 -9.21 -6.67 6.01
N ASN A 17 -8.19 -6.48 5.22
CA ASN A 17 -7.35 -5.28 5.26
C ASN A 17 -7.20 -4.71 3.85
N ALA A 18 -6.79 -3.46 3.78
CA ALA A 18 -6.50 -2.79 2.51
C ALA A 18 -5.09 -2.21 2.54
N VAL A 19 -4.49 -2.09 1.37
CA VAL A 19 -3.18 -1.46 1.20
C VAL A 19 -3.35 -0.31 0.22
N THR A 20 -2.81 0.85 0.57
CA THR A 20 -2.88 2.03 -0.28
C THR A 20 -1.47 2.44 -0.73
N PRO A 21 -0.98 1.89 -1.86
CA PRO A 21 0.36 2.19 -2.35
C PRO A 21 0.41 3.50 -3.13
N ALA A 22 1.61 4.09 -3.19
CA ALA A 22 1.91 5.17 -4.11
C ALA A 22 2.39 4.59 -5.44
N GLY A 23 2.86 5.45 -6.36
CA GLY A 23 3.43 5.00 -7.61
C GLY A 23 4.61 4.06 -7.40
N ALA A 24 4.54 2.89 -8.00
CA ALA A 24 5.58 1.88 -7.92
C ALA A 24 6.50 1.96 -9.15
N LYS A 25 7.75 1.55 -8.97
CA LYS A 25 8.72 1.50 -10.06
C LYS A 25 8.41 0.30 -10.96
N THR A 26 7.70 0.54 -12.05
CA THR A 26 7.31 -0.47 -13.01
C THR A 26 7.79 -0.07 -14.41
N ARG A 27 7.59 -0.95 -15.40
CA ARG A 27 7.94 -0.67 -16.80
C ARG A 27 7.26 0.57 -17.36
N ILE A 28 6.09 0.92 -16.86
CA ILE A 28 5.33 2.09 -17.32
C ILE A 28 6.13 3.37 -17.11
N LEU A 29 6.97 3.45 -16.08
CA LEU A 29 7.80 4.62 -15.81
C LEU A 29 8.78 4.92 -16.94
N ASN A 30 9.24 3.92 -17.67
CA ASN A 30 10.16 4.08 -18.79
C ASN A 30 9.50 4.78 -19.99
N GLN A 31 8.16 4.77 -20.03
CA GLN A 31 7.38 5.39 -21.11
C GLN A 31 6.93 6.80 -20.76
N MET A 32 7.21 7.26 -19.55
CA MET A 32 6.83 8.60 -19.09
C MET A 32 7.96 9.60 -19.30
N SER A 33 7.60 10.87 -19.56
CA SER A 33 8.59 11.94 -19.65
C SER A 33 9.26 12.16 -18.28
N LYS A 34 10.49 12.67 -18.31
CA LYS A 34 11.22 13.00 -17.09
C LYS A 34 10.48 14.05 -16.26
N GLU A 35 9.82 15.00 -16.90
CA GLU A 35 9.04 16.03 -16.21
C GLU A 35 7.84 15.44 -15.48
N HIS A 36 7.16 14.47 -16.09
CA HIS A 36 6.02 13.80 -15.49
C HIS A 36 6.46 13.00 -14.27
N VAL A 37 7.56 12.25 -14.39
CA VAL A 37 8.13 11.47 -13.29
C VAL A 37 8.53 12.40 -12.14
N LYS A 38 9.18 13.51 -12.44
CA LYS A 38 9.59 14.50 -11.44
C LYS A 38 8.39 15.10 -10.72
N ARG A 39 7.31 15.35 -11.45
CA ARG A 39 6.07 15.88 -10.86
C ARG A 39 5.41 14.87 -9.93
N MET A 40 5.41 13.60 -10.31
CA MET A 40 4.89 12.53 -9.47
C MET A 40 5.69 12.42 -8.17
N LEU A 41 7.02 12.43 -8.26
CA LEU A 41 7.90 12.32 -7.11
C LEU A 41 7.80 13.52 -6.17
N SER A 42 7.49 14.71 -6.69
CA SER A 42 7.37 15.91 -5.86
C SER A 42 6.24 15.82 -4.84
N LYS A 43 5.27 14.94 -5.10
CA LYS A 43 4.12 14.72 -4.20
C LYS A 43 4.38 13.64 -3.16
N VAL A 44 5.52 12.99 -3.21
CA VAL A 44 5.88 11.89 -2.29
C VAL A 44 6.98 12.39 -1.35
N PRO A 45 6.70 12.56 -0.05
CA PRO A 45 7.71 13.04 0.90
C PRO A 45 8.99 12.19 0.95
N ARG A 46 8.88 10.88 0.74
CA ARG A 46 10.07 10.02 0.65
C ARG A 46 10.89 10.27 -0.61
N ALA A 47 10.36 11.03 -1.58
CA ALA A 47 11.04 11.47 -2.79
C ALA A 47 11.58 10.34 -3.68
N ARG A 48 10.94 9.19 -3.67
CA ARG A 48 11.25 8.05 -4.55
C ARG A 48 10.01 7.21 -4.79
N PHE A 49 10.08 6.38 -5.82
CA PHE A 49 9.02 5.42 -6.09
C PHE A 49 9.08 4.24 -5.13
N LEU A 50 7.93 3.64 -4.88
CA LEU A 50 7.82 2.40 -4.14
C LEU A 50 8.52 1.27 -4.92
N LYS A 51 9.34 0.51 -4.24
CA LYS A 51 9.94 -0.70 -4.84
C LYS A 51 8.93 -1.83 -4.77
N LEU A 52 8.88 -2.67 -5.82
CA LEU A 52 7.94 -3.78 -5.87
C LEU A 52 8.12 -4.75 -4.70
N ASN A 53 9.36 -4.98 -4.28
CA ASN A 53 9.63 -5.87 -3.14
C ASN A 53 9.13 -5.28 -1.81
N GLU A 54 9.05 -3.97 -1.68
CA GLU A 54 8.48 -3.34 -0.49
C GLU A 54 6.98 -3.60 -0.40
N LEU A 55 6.27 -3.47 -1.52
CA LEU A 55 4.85 -3.78 -1.58
C LEU A 55 4.60 -5.26 -1.35
N SER A 56 5.38 -6.12 -2.01
CA SER A 56 5.25 -7.58 -1.86
C SER A 56 5.48 -8.01 -0.43
N SER A 57 6.47 -7.46 0.25
CA SER A 57 6.76 -7.79 1.66
C SER A 57 5.58 -7.44 2.56
N MET A 58 4.97 -6.29 2.38
CA MET A 58 3.81 -5.88 3.17
C MET A 58 2.61 -6.81 2.91
N VAL A 59 2.31 -7.11 1.66
CA VAL A 59 1.19 -7.99 1.30
C VAL A 59 1.42 -9.40 1.83
N CYS A 60 2.64 -9.92 1.72
CA CYS A 60 2.98 -11.24 2.24
C CYS A 60 2.82 -11.31 3.75
N TRP A 61 3.28 -10.29 4.48
CA TRP A 61 3.12 -10.25 5.93
C TRP A 61 1.64 -10.20 6.32
N LEU A 62 0.86 -9.35 5.66
CA LEU A 62 -0.58 -9.22 5.92
C LEU A 62 -1.32 -10.54 5.66
N SER A 63 -0.84 -11.33 4.72
CA SER A 63 -1.44 -12.61 4.35
C SER A 63 -0.89 -13.78 5.16
N SER A 64 0.10 -13.55 6.01
CA SER A 64 0.77 -14.61 6.78
C SER A 64 0.11 -14.81 8.13
N GLU A 65 0.44 -15.92 8.77
CA GLU A 65 -0.01 -16.23 10.13
C GLU A 65 0.55 -15.27 11.16
N GLU A 66 1.65 -14.56 10.85
CA GLU A 66 2.22 -13.56 11.76
C GLU A 66 1.27 -12.40 11.97
N ASN A 67 0.42 -12.10 10.97
CA ASN A 67 -0.65 -11.12 11.12
C ASN A 67 -1.91 -11.82 11.64
N SER A 68 -1.97 -12.01 12.95
CA SER A 68 -3.06 -12.74 13.57
C SER A 68 -4.10 -11.86 14.26
N PHE A 69 -3.84 -10.57 14.36
CA PHE A 69 -4.73 -9.66 15.09
C PHE A 69 -5.18 -8.42 14.31
N SER A 70 -4.50 -8.06 13.22
CA SER A 70 -4.86 -6.88 12.44
C SER A 70 -5.96 -7.19 11.44
N THR A 71 -7.08 -6.50 11.59
CA THR A 71 -8.20 -6.57 10.64
C THR A 71 -8.91 -5.23 10.57
N ALA A 72 -9.72 -5.01 9.55
CA ALA A 72 -10.46 -3.78 9.32
C ALA A 72 -9.54 -2.55 9.23
N ALA A 73 -8.30 -2.74 8.83
CA ALA A 73 -7.28 -1.70 8.81
C ALA A 73 -6.86 -1.34 7.39
N VAL A 74 -6.40 -0.11 7.23
CA VAL A 74 -5.83 0.39 5.99
C VAL A 74 -4.35 0.63 6.24
N PHE A 75 -3.50 -0.05 5.47
CA PHE A 75 -2.05 0.06 5.59
C PHE A 75 -1.52 0.93 4.47
N ASP A 76 -1.06 2.13 4.82
CA ASP A 76 -0.52 3.07 3.85
C ASP A 76 0.93 2.75 3.53
N ILE A 77 1.26 2.68 2.24
CA ILE A 77 2.63 2.50 1.77
C ILE A 77 2.89 3.51 0.65
N SER A 78 2.57 4.77 0.92
CA SER A 78 2.63 5.86 -0.05
C SER A 78 3.86 6.75 0.07
N GLY A 79 4.79 6.40 0.96
CA GLY A 79 5.97 7.23 1.20
C GLY A 79 5.63 8.59 1.82
N GLY A 80 4.52 8.66 2.52
CA GLY A 80 4.06 9.87 3.18
C GLY A 80 3.14 10.76 2.34
N ARG A 81 2.79 10.34 1.12
CA ARG A 81 1.90 11.12 0.26
C ARG A 81 0.49 11.23 0.83
N SER A 82 -0.01 10.15 1.41
CA SER A 82 -1.34 10.13 2.03
C SER A 82 -1.21 10.59 3.48
N THR A 83 -1.80 11.74 3.77
CA THR A 83 -1.73 12.35 5.11
C THR A 83 -3.12 12.69 5.64
N TYR A 84 -4.05 11.84 5.40
CA TYR A 84 -5.43 11.99 5.89
C TYR A 84 -5.68 11.31 7.22
#